data_015bdddc7cf8ec8a52aa119f8a7cf2a7
#
_entry.id   015bdddc7cf8ec8a52aa119f8a7cf2a7
#
_cell.length_a   1.000
_cell.length_b   1.000
_cell.length_c   1.000
_cell.angle_alpha   90.00
_cell.angle_beta   90.00
_cell.angle_gamma   90.00
#
_symmetry.space_group_name_H-M   'P 1'
#
loop_
_entity.id
_entity.type
_entity.pdbx_description
1 polymer ?
#
loop_
_entity_poly.entity_id
_entity_poly.type
_entity_poly.pdbx_seq_one_letter_code
_entity_poly.pdbx_strand_id
1 'polypeptide(L)'
;MRIIVLALDGLFDTGLTVVLDALGLANKFAAHKHFDLSIVGLKKKVRSSHGFTIPAQLATPDLKPDWVIVPALATGTPDVLVPALSRPDVKRATAHLVKWRQDGARIAGSCIGTFLLAEAGLLDGKEATTTWWLAPLFRQRYPNVKLDETRMLVPTDAGVTAGAAMGHLDLALWLIRQTSPELAGMVSRYLLADIRSSQAPYIIPNHLAQADPLILRFERWARDHLKDGFSLQEAAKALAASPRTLQRRCEAVLGKSPLSYFQDLRVERAQALLHGSGMDVDAIAAEVGYADGATLRTLLRQRLGRGVRDLRADLR
;
A
#
# COMPACT_ATOMS: atom_id res chain seq x y z
N MET A 1 -20.08 16.97 -5.33
CA MET A 1 -19.51 16.14 -4.24
C MET A 1 -18.50 16.99 -3.47
N ARG A 2 -18.72 17.16 -2.15
CA ARG A 2 -17.80 17.91 -1.28
C ARG A 2 -16.71 16.98 -0.77
N ILE A 3 -15.45 17.26 -1.11
CA ILE A 3 -14.30 16.48 -0.70
C ILE A 3 -13.37 17.35 0.14
N ILE A 4 -13.04 16.91 1.33
CA ILE A 4 -12.00 17.53 2.14
C ILE A 4 -10.74 16.67 2.12
N VAL A 5 -9.59 17.33 2.02
CA VAL A 5 -8.28 16.67 2.20
C VAL A 5 -7.75 17.10 3.56
N LEU A 6 -7.62 16.15 4.47
CA LEU A 6 -7.19 16.41 5.86
C LEU A 6 -5.67 16.62 5.88
N ALA A 7 -5.24 17.84 6.18
CA ALA A 7 -3.84 18.21 6.27
C ALA A 7 -3.36 18.26 7.72
N LEU A 8 -2.30 17.55 8.03
CA LEU A 8 -1.60 17.55 9.32
C LEU A 8 -0.12 17.89 9.12
N ASP A 9 0.53 18.41 10.17
CA ASP A 9 1.95 18.71 10.10
C ASP A 9 2.77 17.46 9.75
N GLY A 10 3.73 17.63 8.85
CA GLY A 10 4.54 16.55 8.31
C GLY A 10 3.83 15.71 7.26
N LEU A 11 2.72 16.19 6.68
CA LEU A 11 2.08 15.49 5.58
C LEU A 11 3.04 15.31 4.39
N PHE A 12 2.85 14.23 3.66
CA PHE A 12 3.59 13.93 2.43
C PHE A 12 3.10 14.82 1.28
N ASP A 13 3.97 15.68 0.77
CA ASP A 13 3.62 16.74 -0.19
C ASP A 13 2.95 16.18 -1.45
N THR A 14 3.56 15.20 -2.10
CA THR A 14 2.99 14.55 -3.29
C THR A 14 1.62 13.93 -3.00
N GLY A 15 1.42 13.37 -1.80
CA GLY A 15 0.14 12.78 -1.41
C GLY A 15 -1.00 13.79 -1.38
N LEU A 16 -0.73 15.03 -1.00
CA LEU A 16 -1.70 16.13 -1.08
C LEU A 16 -1.87 16.61 -2.51
N THR A 17 -0.75 16.97 -3.16
CA THR A 17 -0.81 17.70 -4.45
C THR A 17 -1.37 16.84 -5.57
N VAL A 18 -0.98 15.56 -5.66
CA VAL A 18 -1.48 14.67 -6.71
C VAL A 18 -2.98 14.43 -6.63
N VAL A 19 -3.54 14.41 -5.41
CA VAL A 19 -5.00 14.30 -5.21
C VAL A 19 -5.70 15.59 -5.70
N LEU A 20 -5.16 16.75 -5.32
CA LEU A 20 -5.72 18.04 -5.75
C LEU A 20 -5.61 18.22 -7.27
N ASP A 21 -4.47 17.86 -7.86
CA ASP A 21 -4.25 17.96 -9.30
C ASP A 21 -5.19 17.05 -10.09
N ALA A 22 -5.32 15.78 -9.71
CA ALA A 22 -6.17 14.84 -10.40
C ALA A 22 -7.65 15.23 -10.35
N LEU A 23 -8.15 15.58 -9.15
CA LEU A 23 -9.55 16.02 -8.98
C LEU A 23 -9.79 17.40 -9.61
N GLY A 24 -8.80 18.29 -9.56
CA GLY A 24 -8.82 19.60 -10.22
C GLY A 24 -8.88 19.48 -11.75
N LEU A 25 -8.07 18.59 -12.34
CA LEU A 25 -8.13 18.26 -13.78
C LEU A 25 -9.49 17.68 -14.16
N ALA A 26 -10.06 16.80 -13.35
CA ALA A 26 -11.38 16.27 -13.59
C ALA A 26 -12.45 17.39 -13.65
N ASN A 27 -12.42 18.34 -12.71
CA ASN A 27 -13.31 19.50 -12.77
C ASN A 27 -13.08 20.38 -14.00
N LYS A 28 -11.82 20.49 -14.46
CA LYS A 28 -11.45 21.31 -15.62
C LYS A 28 -11.95 20.72 -16.93
N PHE A 29 -11.98 19.37 -17.02
CA PHE A 29 -12.44 18.67 -18.23
C PHE A 29 -13.94 18.42 -18.26
N ALA A 30 -14.62 18.51 -17.11
CA ALA A 30 -16.05 18.31 -17.01
C ALA A 30 -16.84 19.54 -17.46
N ALA A 31 -18.06 19.33 -17.96
CA ALA A 31 -18.97 20.42 -18.33
C ALA A 31 -19.44 21.25 -17.11
N HIS A 32 -19.40 20.64 -15.92
CA HIS A 32 -19.74 21.30 -14.64
C HIS A 32 -18.84 20.76 -13.51
N LYS A 33 -18.70 21.55 -12.44
CA LYS A 33 -17.87 21.19 -11.29
C LYS A 33 -18.45 19.98 -10.56
N HIS A 34 -17.75 18.83 -10.61
CA HIS A 34 -18.14 17.61 -9.88
C HIS A 34 -17.62 17.59 -8.44
N PHE A 35 -16.42 18.10 -8.21
CA PHE A 35 -15.71 18.00 -6.94
C PHE A 35 -15.50 19.38 -6.34
N ASP A 36 -16.08 19.61 -5.17
CA ASP A 36 -15.82 20.80 -4.36
C ASP A 36 -14.74 20.47 -3.35
N LEU A 37 -13.50 20.93 -3.64
CA LEU A 37 -12.29 20.56 -2.92
C LEU A 37 -11.93 21.60 -1.90
N SER A 38 -11.61 21.17 -0.68
CA SER A 38 -11.01 22.02 0.35
C SER A 38 -9.93 21.28 1.14
N ILE A 39 -8.89 22.02 1.51
CA ILE A 39 -7.87 21.54 2.44
C ILE A 39 -8.32 21.93 3.84
N VAL A 40 -8.46 20.94 4.72
CA VAL A 40 -8.92 21.11 6.09
C VAL A 40 -7.84 20.66 7.06
N GLY A 41 -7.55 21.44 8.09
CA GLY A 41 -6.55 21.14 9.09
C GLY A 41 -7.02 21.51 10.51
N LEU A 42 -6.24 21.11 11.52
CA LEU A 42 -6.51 21.50 12.91
C LEU A 42 -5.98 22.90 13.25
N LYS A 43 -5.32 23.53 12.28
CA LYS A 43 -4.82 24.93 12.34
C LYS A 43 -4.87 25.53 10.93
N LYS A 44 -4.90 26.89 10.85
CA LYS A 44 -5.02 27.60 9.58
C LYS A 44 -3.82 27.48 8.64
N LYS A 45 -2.66 27.06 9.17
CA LYS A 45 -1.41 26.87 8.42
C LYS A 45 -0.81 25.55 8.85
N VAL A 46 -0.64 24.64 7.92
CA VAL A 46 -0.03 23.31 8.11
C VAL A 46 1.34 23.31 7.45
N ARG A 47 2.34 22.74 8.11
CA ARG A 47 3.68 22.59 7.53
C ARG A 47 3.86 21.19 6.96
N SER A 48 4.17 21.10 5.67
CA SER A 48 4.44 19.84 5.00
C SER A 48 5.80 19.24 5.37
N SER A 49 6.09 18.04 4.89
CA SER A 49 7.35 17.34 5.15
C SER A 49 8.57 18.06 4.57
N HIS A 50 8.41 18.74 3.43
CA HIS A 50 9.46 19.55 2.81
C HIS A 50 9.45 21.01 3.28
N GLY A 51 8.63 21.34 4.28
CA GLY A 51 8.60 22.65 4.90
C GLY A 51 7.70 23.68 4.23
N PHE A 52 6.92 23.31 3.22
CA PHE A 52 5.92 24.20 2.63
C PHE A 52 4.84 24.54 3.65
N THR A 53 4.38 25.80 3.62
CA THR A 53 3.25 26.24 4.42
C THR A 53 1.98 26.16 3.58
N ILE A 54 1.05 25.32 4.01
CA ILE A 54 -0.20 25.03 3.33
C ILE A 54 -1.34 25.74 4.07
N PRO A 55 -2.03 26.69 3.44
CA PRO A 55 -3.26 27.26 4.00
C PRO A 55 -4.33 26.18 4.14
N ALA A 56 -5.00 26.12 5.28
CA ALA A 56 -6.05 25.14 5.53
C ALA A 56 -7.24 25.81 6.23
N GLN A 57 -8.44 25.35 5.88
CA GLN A 57 -9.66 25.63 6.64
C GLN A 57 -9.60 24.91 7.99
N LEU A 58 -10.13 25.53 9.05
CA LEU A 58 -10.20 24.82 10.33
C LEU A 58 -11.24 23.69 10.26
N ALA A 59 -10.85 22.53 10.78
CA ALA A 59 -11.77 21.45 11.04
C ALA A 59 -12.78 21.89 12.10
N THR A 60 -14.06 21.93 11.73
CA THR A 60 -15.16 22.25 12.63
C THR A 60 -16.19 21.11 12.63
N PRO A 61 -16.97 20.94 13.71
CA PRO A 61 -18.03 19.91 13.75
C PRO A 61 -19.12 20.09 12.69
N ASP A 62 -19.30 21.33 12.19
CA ASP A 62 -20.34 21.65 11.20
C ASP A 62 -19.97 21.30 9.75
N LEU A 63 -18.72 20.92 9.52
CA LEU A 63 -18.30 20.45 8.21
C LEU A 63 -18.96 19.11 7.89
N LYS A 64 -19.71 19.08 6.79
CA LYS A 64 -20.39 17.88 6.28
C LYS A 64 -19.82 17.51 4.91
N PRO A 65 -18.65 16.86 4.84
CA PRO A 65 -18.10 16.38 3.59
C PRO A 65 -18.82 15.10 3.14
N ASP A 66 -18.87 14.86 1.84
CA ASP A 66 -19.21 13.55 1.28
C ASP A 66 -18.04 12.59 1.43
N TRP A 67 -16.80 13.12 1.24
CA TRP A 67 -15.56 12.37 1.37
C TRP A 67 -14.51 13.14 2.18
N VAL A 68 -13.78 12.38 2.99
CA VAL A 68 -12.56 12.84 3.66
C VAL A 68 -11.40 12.02 3.14
N ILE A 69 -10.42 12.67 2.53
CA ILE A 69 -9.18 12.05 2.10
C ILE A 69 -8.10 12.33 3.15
N VAL A 70 -7.45 11.28 3.64
CA VAL A 70 -6.37 11.34 4.62
C VAL A 70 -5.07 10.98 3.91
N PRO A 71 -4.25 11.97 3.52
CA PRO A 71 -2.93 11.74 2.95
C PRO A 71 -1.97 11.10 3.96
N ALA A 72 -0.85 10.59 3.45
CA ALA A 72 0.21 10.07 4.29
C ALA A 72 0.89 11.19 5.12
N LEU A 73 1.33 10.84 6.32
CA LEU A 73 2.41 11.53 7.00
C LEU A 73 3.74 11.04 6.41
N ALA A 74 4.73 11.92 6.26
CA ALA A 74 6.04 11.56 5.71
C ALA A 74 6.92 10.88 6.78
N THR A 75 6.49 9.73 7.27
CA THR A 75 7.13 8.95 8.34
C THR A 75 7.40 7.54 7.82
N GLY A 76 8.55 7.35 7.15
CA GLY A 76 8.84 6.14 6.38
C GLY A 76 9.22 4.90 7.19
N THR A 77 9.50 5.03 8.49
CA THR A 77 10.01 3.95 9.36
C THR A 77 9.20 3.82 10.66
N PRO A 78 9.16 2.63 11.29
CA PRO A 78 8.39 2.39 12.51
C PRO A 78 8.74 3.32 13.68
N ASP A 79 10.02 3.60 13.88
CA ASP A 79 10.56 4.45 14.95
C ASP A 79 10.12 5.92 14.83
N VAL A 80 9.86 6.41 13.63
CA VAL A 80 9.33 7.75 13.37
C VAL A 80 7.80 7.75 13.35
N LEU A 81 7.18 6.72 12.78
CA LEU A 81 5.72 6.64 12.64
C LEU A 81 5.02 6.48 13.98
N VAL A 82 5.48 5.56 14.84
CA VAL A 82 4.80 5.25 16.10
C VAL A 82 4.69 6.48 17.01
N PRO A 83 5.75 7.28 17.23
CA PRO A 83 5.63 8.57 17.94
C PRO A 83 4.70 9.56 17.23
N ALA A 84 4.74 9.62 15.89
CA ALA A 84 3.88 10.53 15.12
C ALA A 84 2.39 10.22 15.30
N LEU A 85 1.99 8.95 15.35
CA LEU A 85 0.61 8.52 15.62
C LEU A 85 0.13 8.93 17.03
N SER A 86 1.04 9.09 17.98
CA SER A 86 0.74 9.49 19.36
C SER A 86 0.62 11.00 19.55
N ARG A 87 0.92 11.80 18.54
CA ARG A 87 0.86 13.27 18.60
C ARG A 87 -0.55 13.77 18.93
N PRO A 88 -0.68 14.87 19.71
CA PRO A 88 -1.99 15.42 20.08
C PRO A 88 -2.83 15.89 18.88
N ASP A 89 -2.20 16.40 17.82
CA ASP A 89 -2.91 16.79 16.61
C ASP A 89 -3.43 15.57 15.84
N VAL A 90 -2.67 14.46 15.76
CA VAL A 90 -3.13 13.21 15.14
C VAL A 90 -4.32 12.63 15.92
N LYS A 91 -4.25 12.57 17.25
CA LYS A 91 -5.38 12.11 18.08
C LYS A 91 -6.64 12.95 17.91
N ARG A 92 -6.51 14.27 17.79
CA ARG A 92 -7.66 15.13 17.49
C ARG A 92 -8.20 14.91 16.08
N ALA A 93 -7.30 14.69 15.10
CA ALA A 93 -7.71 14.37 13.74
C ALA A 93 -8.49 13.07 13.67
N THR A 94 -8.05 12.00 14.36
CA THR A 94 -8.78 10.72 14.41
C THR A 94 -10.17 10.89 15.04
N ALA A 95 -10.33 11.72 16.07
CA ALA A 95 -11.65 12.03 16.62
C ALA A 95 -12.58 12.73 15.60
N HIS A 96 -12.04 13.65 14.78
CA HIS A 96 -12.81 14.25 13.67
C HIS A 96 -13.20 13.22 12.61
N LEU A 97 -12.30 12.28 12.26
CA LEU A 97 -12.61 11.20 11.30
C LEU A 97 -13.78 10.35 11.78
N VAL A 98 -13.81 9.98 13.06
CA VAL A 98 -14.92 9.23 13.66
C VAL A 98 -16.21 10.03 13.55
N LYS A 99 -16.18 11.31 13.93
CA LYS A 99 -17.36 12.18 13.88
C LYS A 99 -17.89 12.32 12.46
N TRP A 100 -17.05 12.67 11.47
CA TRP A 100 -17.47 12.79 10.08
C TRP A 100 -18.02 11.47 9.52
N ARG A 101 -17.42 10.33 9.91
CA ARG A 101 -17.95 9.01 9.52
C ARG A 101 -19.35 8.76 10.11
N GLN A 102 -19.57 9.11 11.37
CA GLN A 102 -20.89 9.02 12.01
C GLN A 102 -21.93 9.94 11.33
N ASP A 103 -21.49 11.10 10.84
CA ASP A 103 -22.33 12.05 10.10
C ASP A 103 -22.55 11.65 8.62
N GLY A 104 -22.05 10.47 8.20
CA GLY A 104 -22.32 9.90 6.87
C GLY A 104 -21.19 10.07 5.86
N ALA A 105 -20.09 10.76 6.19
CA ALA A 105 -18.95 10.89 5.28
C ALA A 105 -18.29 9.53 5.00
N ARG A 106 -17.80 9.35 3.77
CA ARG A 106 -16.89 8.26 3.43
C ARG A 106 -15.45 8.68 3.67
N ILE A 107 -14.63 7.79 4.23
CA ILE A 107 -13.26 8.12 4.61
C ILE A 107 -12.29 7.35 3.72
N ALA A 108 -11.37 8.08 3.09
CA ALA A 108 -10.33 7.50 2.25
C ALA A 108 -8.95 7.72 2.89
N GLY A 109 -8.15 6.65 3.01
CA GLY A 109 -6.78 6.74 3.49
C GLY A 109 -5.80 6.17 2.46
N SER A 110 -4.68 6.84 2.23
CA SER A 110 -3.64 6.33 1.35
C SER A 110 -2.31 6.23 2.06
N CYS A 111 -1.57 5.15 1.76
CA CYS A 111 -0.24 4.92 2.32
C CYS A 111 -0.32 4.94 3.86
N ILE A 112 0.47 5.78 4.54
CA ILE A 112 0.45 5.97 6.00
C ILE A 112 -0.87 6.62 6.48
N GLY A 113 -1.62 7.28 5.62
CA GLY A 113 -2.97 7.76 5.95
C GLY A 113 -3.90 6.64 6.43
N THR A 114 -3.70 5.41 5.97
CA THR A 114 -4.46 4.23 6.43
C THR A 114 -4.22 3.93 7.92
N PHE A 115 -3.04 4.22 8.45
CA PHE A 115 -2.77 4.08 9.89
C PHE A 115 -3.66 5.02 10.73
N LEU A 116 -3.94 6.23 10.25
CA LEU A 116 -4.83 7.15 10.95
C LEU A 116 -6.27 6.62 10.99
N LEU A 117 -6.72 5.97 9.92
CA LEU A 117 -8.02 5.31 9.88
C LEU A 117 -8.08 4.14 10.88
N ALA A 118 -7.01 3.37 10.97
CA ALA A 118 -6.91 2.26 11.93
C ALA A 118 -6.84 2.77 13.38
N GLU A 119 -6.07 3.84 13.68
CA GLU A 119 -6.06 4.50 14.99
C GLU A 119 -7.45 5.04 15.40
N ALA A 120 -8.26 5.42 14.42
CA ALA A 120 -9.63 5.86 14.64
C ALA A 120 -10.64 4.68 14.82
N GLY A 121 -10.18 3.42 14.73
CA GLY A 121 -11.05 2.23 14.80
C GLY A 121 -11.96 2.03 13.58
N LEU A 122 -11.76 2.79 12.50
CA LEU A 122 -12.65 2.78 11.33
C LEU A 122 -12.46 1.53 10.44
N LEU A 123 -11.38 0.79 10.65
CA LEU A 123 -11.00 -0.38 9.84
C LEU A 123 -11.20 -1.72 10.57
N ASP A 124 -11.61 -1.72 11.83
CA ASP A 124 -11.79 -2.96 12.61
C ASP A 124 -12.78 -3.91 11.93
N GLY A 125 -12.35 -5.17 11.77
CA GLY A 125 -13.10 -6.22 11.08
C GLY A 125 -13.16 -6.11 9.55
N LYS A 126 -12.60 -5.04 8.97
CA LYS A 126 -12.66 -4.77 7.53
C LYS A 126 -11.37 -5.15 6.80
N GLU A 127 -11.48 -5.31 5.48
CA GLU A 127 -10.32 -5.38 4.61
C GLU A 127 -9.71 -3.99 4.42
N ALA A 128 -8.37 -3.94 4.31
CA ALA A 128 -7.64 -2.71 4.04
C ALA A 128 -6.33 -2.99 3.31
N THR A 129 -5.78 -1.96 2.68
CA THR A 129 -4.39 -1.94 2.23
C THR A 129 -3.68 -0.71 2.79
N THR A 130 -2.36 -0.76 2.81
CA THR A 130 -1.50 0.35 3.21
C THR A 130 -0.18 0.27 2.44
N THR A 131 0.81 1.05 2.83
CA THR A 131 2.15 0.93 2.29
C THR A 131 2.78 -0.41 2.67
N TRP A 132 3.24 -1.16 1.67
CA TRP A 132 3.71 -2.53 1.84
C TRP A 132 4.89 -2.65 2.82
N TRP A 133 5.80 -1.67 2.87
CA TRP A 133 6.99 -1.74 3.73
C TRP A 133 6.70 -1.58 5.23
N LEU A 134 5.54 -1.06 5.61
CA LEU A 134 5.07 -0.97 6.99
C LEU A 134 3.97 -1.99 7.31
N ALA A 135 3.66 -2.91 6.41
CA ALA A 135 2.65 -3.94 6.61
C ALA A 135 2.90 -4.80 7.87
N PRO A 136 4.14 -5.20 8.21
CA PRO A 136 4.41 -5.92 9.46
C PRO A 136 4.02 -5.12 10.70
N LEU A 137 4.38 -3.83 10.77
CA LEU A 137 3.97 -2.95 11.86
C LEU A 137 2.45 -2.79 11.93
N PHE A 138 1.80 -2.64 10.77
CA PHE A 138 0.34 -2.48 10.69
C PHE A 138 -0.37 -3.71 11.26
N ARG A 139 0.01 -4.92 10.86
CA ARG A 139 -0.56 -6.18 11.39
C ARG A 139 -0.35 -6.34 12.89
N GLN A 140 0.83 -6.00 13.38
CA GLN A 140 1.14 -6.07 14.80
C GLN A 140 0.28 -5.11 15.63
N ARG A 141 0.06 -3.89 15.11
CA ARG A 141 -0.62 -2.83 15.82
C ARG A 141 -2.14 -2.92 15.72
N TYR A 142 -2.65 -3.38 14.58
CA TYR A 142 -4.10 -3.46 14.28
C TYR A 142 -4.52 -4.88 13.87
N PRO A 143 -4.46 -5.85 14.80
CA PRO A 143 -4.70 -7.27 14.49
C PRO A 143 -6.15 -7.56 14.05
N ASN A 144 -7.09 -6.65 14.32
CA ASN A 144 -8.49 -6.79 13.89
C ASN A 144 -8.73 -6.34 12.44
N VAL A 145 -7.74 -5.76 11.77
CA VAL A 145 -7.85 -5.34 10.35
C VAL A 145 -7.33 -6.44 9.45
N LYS A 146 -8.10 -6.79 8.42
CA LYS A 146 -7.70 -7.78 7.40
C LYS A 146 -6.84 -7.08 6.34
N LEU A 147 -5.54 -6.98 6.63
CA LEU A 147 -4.60 -6.28 5.74
C LEU A 147 -4.21 -7.15 4.56
N ASP A 148 -4.35 -6.60 3.34
CA ASP A 148 -3.78 -7.12 2.09
C ASP A 148 -2.89 -6.03 1.44
N GLU A 149 -1.60 -6.07 1.71
CA GLU A 149 -0.61 -5.14 1.16
C GLU A 149 -0.30 -5.38 -0.31
N THR A 150 -0.84 -6.42 -0.92
CA THR A 150 -0.64 -6.66 -2.36
C THR A 150 -1.59 -5.84 -3.23
N ARG A 151 -2.75 -5.47 -2.70
CA ARG A 151 -3.75 -4.69 -3.44
C ARG A 151 -3.37 -3.21 -3.46
N MET A 152 -3.61 -2.56 -4.60
CA MET A 152 -3.44 -1.11 -4.72
C MET A 152 -4.58 -0.35 -4.05
N LEU A 153 -5.81 -0.82 -4.20
CA LEU A 153 -7.03 -0.22 -3.63
C LEU A 153 -7.90 -1.28 -2.96
N VAL A 154 -8.42 -0.95 -1.79
CA VAL A 154 -9.42 -1.76 -1.07
C VAL A 154 -10.61 -0.88 -0.73
N PRO A 155 -11.66 -0.86 -1.58
CA PRO A 155 -12.92 -0.21 -1.27
C PRO A 155 -13.74 -1.03 -0.27
N THR A 156 -14.46 -0.33 0.61
CA THR A 156 -15.40 -0.87 1.59
C THR A 156 -16.66 0.01 1.61
N ASP A 157 -17.67 -0.39 2.37
CA ASP A 157 -18.87 0.42 2.63
C ASP A 157 -18.56 1.76 3.32
N ALA A 158 -17.50 1.80 4.11
CA ALA A 158 -17.10 2.97 4.89
C ALA A 158 -16.18 3.94 4.13
N GLY A 159 -15.60 3.51 3.03
CA GLY A 159 -14.62 4.31 2.28
C GLY A 159 -13.67 3.45 1.47
N VAL A 160 -12.43 3.90 1.33
CA VAL A 160 -11.41 3.18 0.55
C VAL A 160 -10.03 3.38 1.15
N THR A 161 -9.20 2.34 1.13
CA THR A 161 -7.77 2.45 1.45
C THR A 161 -6.94 2.22 0.20
N ALA A 162 -5.81 2.92 0.10
CA ALA A 162 -4.88 2.81 -1.03
C ALA A 162 -3.46 2.50 -0.55
N GLY A 163 -2.72 1.78 -1.37
CA GLY A 163 -1.35 1.36 -1.10
C GLY A 163 -0.34 2.51 -1.06
N ALA A 164 0.90 2.20 -1.34
CA ALA A 164 2.10 3.05 -1.25
C ALA A 164 1.97 4.52 -1.71
N ALA A 165 3.09 5.24 -1.76
CA ALA A 165 3.14 6.70 -1.96
C ALA A 165 2.30 7.20 -3.15
N MET A 166 2.46 6.60 -4.33
CA MET A 166 1.67 6.98 -5.51
C MET A 166 0.25 6.40 -5.52
N GLY A 167 -0.13 5.59 -4.55
CA GLY A 167 -1.52 5.15 -4.34
C GLY A 167 -2.51 6.29 -4.10
N HIS A 168 -2.02 7.48 -3.73
CA HIS A 168 -2.83 8.70 -3.69
C HIS A 168 -3.43 9.07 -5.06
N LEU A 169 -2.66 8.85 -6.14
CA LEU A 169 -3.15 9.04 -7.51
C LEU A 169 -4.19 7.98 -7.87
N ASP A 170 -3.93 6.70 -7.55
CA ASP A 170 -4.89 5.63 -7.79
C ASP A 170 -6.21 5.86 -7.06
N LEU A 171 -6.12 6.36 -5.82
CA LEU A 171 -7.29 6.77 -5.03
C LEU A 171 -8.08 7.90 -5.71
N ALA A 172 -7.41 8.96 -6.16
CA ALA A 172 -8.05 10.08 -6.84
C ALA A 172 -8.71 9.63 -8.15
N LEU A 173 -8.02 8.84 -8.97
CA LEU A 173 -8.58 8.29 -10.22
C LEU A 173 -9.76 7.34 -9.95
N TRP A 174 -9.71 6.56 -8.86
CA TRP A 174 -10.82 5.72 -8.45
C TRP A 174 -12.05 6.57 -8.08
N LEU A 175 -11.89 7.64 -7.30
CA LEU A 175 -12.97 8.56 -6.97
C LEU A 175 -13.59 9.23 -8.21
N ILE A 176 -12.75 9.68 -9.16
CA ILE A 176 -13.22 10.24 -10.43
C ILE A 176 -14.02 9.20 -11.20
N ARG A 177 -13.57 7.95 -11.23
CA ARG A 177 -14.24 6.85 -11.94
C ARG A 177 -15.60 6.51 -11.34
N GLN A 178 -15.82 6.67 -10.03
CA GLN A 178 -17.13 6.51 -9.40
C GLN A 178 -18.13 7.57 -9.89
N THR A 179 -17.64 8.70 -10.41
CA THR A 179 -18.48 9.78 -10.96
C THR A 179 -18.62 9.66 -12.48
N SER A 180 -17.52 9.46 -13.20
CA SER A 180 -17.48 9.24 -14.65
C SER A 180 -16.24 8.44 -15.05
N PRO A 181 -16.41 7.20 -15.59
CA PRO A 181 -15.31 6.41 -16.14
C PRO A 181 -14.55 7.11 -17.28
N GLU A 182 -15.26 7.85 -18.14
CA GLU A 182 -14.69 8.58 -19.27
C GLU A 182 -13.78 9.70 -18.77
N LEU A 183 -14.23 10.44 -17.76
CA LEU A 183 -13.46 11.51 -17.14
C LEU A 183 -12.19 10.97 -16.45
N ALA A 184 -12.28 9.83 -15.77
CA ALA A 184 -11.13 9.15 -15.19
C ALA A 184 -10.12 8.74 -16.26
N GLY A 185 -10.59 8.20 -17.39
CA GLY A 185 -9.73 7.85 -18.53
C GLY A 185 -9.03 9.06 -19.15
N MET A 186 -9.72 10.21 -19.23
CA MET A 186 -9.14 11.45 -19.72
C MET A 186 -8.05 11.97 -18.78
N VAL A 187 -8.35 12.05 -17.48
CA VAL A 187 -7.37 12.49 -16.46
C VAL A 187 -6.15 11.56 -16.43
N SER A 188 -6.32 10.24 -16.50
CA SER A 188 -5.21 9.28 -16.61
C SER A 188 -4.28 9.58 -17.78
N ARG A 189 -4.82 9.85 -18.97
CA ARG A 189 -4.03 10.16 -20.16
C ARG A 189 -3.23 11.46 -20.00
N TYR A 190 -3.85 12.49 -19.42
CA TYR A 190 -3.17 13.77 -19.19
C TYR A 190 -2.06 13.67 -18.15
N LEU A 191 -2.22 12.81 -17.15
CA LEU A 191 -1.21 12.58 -16.12
C LEU A 191 -0.19 11.49 -16.50
N LEU A 192 -0.33 10.86 -17.69
CA LEU A 192 0.46 9.71 -18.13
C LEU A 192 0.48 8.60 -17.06
N ALA A 193 -0.69 8.37 -16.47
CA ALA A 193 -0.86 7.45 -15.34
C ALA A 193 -1.59 6.18 -15.78
N ASP A 194 -0.94 5.04 -15.64
CA ASP A 194 -1.57 3.74 -15.79
C ASP A 194 -2.33 3.34 -14.54
N ILE A 195 -3.42 2.59 -14.75
CA ILE A 195 -4.19 2.02 -13.64
C ILE A 195 -3.43 0.83 -13.07
N ARG A 196 -3.05 0.91 -11.82
CA ARG A 196 -2.39 -0.16 -11.10
C ARG A 196 -3.40 -0.92 -10.24
N SER A 197 -3.53 -2.22 -10.48
CA SER A 197 -4.42 -3.08 -9.68
C SER A 197 -3.74 -3.62 -8.42
N SER A 198 -2.41 -3.70 -8.43
CA SER A 198 -1.63 -4.34 -7.38
C SER A 198 -0.32 -3.61 -7.12
N GLN A 199 0.13 -3.61 -5.86
CA GLN A 199 1.48 -3.21 -5.48
C GLN A 199 2.43 -4.41 -5.28
N ALA A 200 1.95 -5.65 -5.48
CA ALA A 200 2.76 -6.85 -5.33
C ALA A 200 4.09 -6.83 -6.12
N PRO A 201 4.15 -6.30 -7.37
CA PRO A 201 5.42 -6.22 -8.12
C PRO A 201 6.48 -5.31 -7.48
N TYR A 202 6.09 -4.44 -6.55
CA TYR A 202 6.96 -3.46 -5.88
C TYR A 202 7.37 -3.90 -4.47
N ILE A 203 6.81 -5.01 -3.97
CA ILE A 203 7.13 -5.53 -2.64
C ILE A 203 8.53 -6.15 -2.66
N ILE A 204 9.40 -5.71 -1.76
CA ILE A 204 10.74 -6.27 -1.56
C ILE A 204 10.68 -7.24 -0.37
N PRO A 205 10.73 -8.56 -0.61
CA PRO A 205 10.56 -9.56 0.45
C PRO A 205 11.55 -9.41 1.61
N ASN A 206 12.83 -9.15 1.30
CA ASN A 206 13.86 -8.95 2.33
C ASN A 206 13.54 -7.80 3.28
N HIS A 207 12.96 -6.70 2.76
CA HIS A 207 12.56 -5.57 3.60
C HIS A 207 11.53 -5.97 4.66
N LEU A 208 10.55 -6.78 4.27
CA LEU A 208 9.52 -7.28 5.20
C LEU A 208 10.11 -8.22 6.26
N ALA A 209 11.09 -9.03 5.88
CA ALA A 209 11.75 -9.98 6.78
C ALA A 209 12.54 -9.29 7.91
N GLN A 210 13.01 -8.06 7.70
CA GLN A 210 13.76 -7.30 8.70
C GLN A 210 12.94 -6.97 9.96
N ALA A 211 11.62 -7.05 9.88
CA ALA A 211 10.73 -6.77 11.02
C ALA A 211 10.81 -7.84 12.14
N ASP A 212 11.43 -9.01 11.90
CA ASP A 212 11.51 -10.11 12.86
C ASP A 212 12.79 -10.91 12.69
N PRO A 213 13.58 -11.13 13.77
CA PRO A 213 14.85 -11.87 13.68
C PRO A 213 14.71 -13.33 13.20
N LEU A 214 13.62 -14.04 13.53
CA LEU A 214 13.39 -15.39 13.04
C LEU A 214 13.07 -15.37 11.54
N ILE A 215 12.24 -14.43 11.11
CA ILE A 215 11.88 -14.29 9.69
C ILE A 215 13.09 -13.87 8.86
N LEU A 216 13.95 -13.01 9.40
CA LEU A 216 15.19 -12.62 8.72
C LEU A 216 16.15 -13.81 8.54
N ARG A 217 16.27 -14.71 9.55
CA ARG A 217 17.05 -15.96 9.41
C ARG A 217 16.39 -16.92 8.42
N PHE A 218 15.05 -17.00 8.44
CA PHE A 218 14.29 -17.82 7.49
C PHE A 218 14.49 -17.34 6.05
N GLU A 219 14.47 -16.05 5.82
CA GLU A 219 14.73 -15.45 4.50
C GLU A 219 16.10 -15.84 3.95
N ARG A 220 17.15 -15.74 4.77
CA ARG A 220 18.51 -16.14 4.38
C ARG A 220 18.58 -17.64 4.04
N TRP A 221 18.08 -18.48 4.93
CA TRP A 221 18.00 -19.92 4.68
C TRP A 221 17.24 -20.22 3.38
N ALA A 222 16.11 -19.58 3.17
CA ALA A 222 15.28 -19.79 1.99
C ALA A 222 16.02 -19.43 0.68
N ARG A 223 16.78 -18.32 0.67
CA ARG A 223 17.60 -17.93 -0.50
C ARG A 223 18.66 -18.96 -0.85
N ASP A 224 19.29 -19.57 0.15
CA ASP A 224 20.31 -20.59 -0.05
C ASP A 224 19.73 -21.91 -0.59
N HIS A 225 18.40 -22.13 -0.41
CA HIS A 225 17.71 -23.38 -0.76
C HIS A 225 16.65 -23.22 -1.88
N LEU A 226 16.71 -22.13 -2.66
CA LEU A 226 15.69 -21.90 -3.71
C LEU A 226 15.60 -23.02 -4.73
N LYS A 227 16.73 -23.69 -5.04
CA LYS A 227 16.80 -24.81 -5.99
C LYS A 227 16.28 -26.12 -5.42
N ASP A 228 16.45 -26.34 -4.11
CA ASP A 228 16.24 -27.66 -3.48
C ASP A 228 14.77 -27.97 -3.19
N GLY A 229 13.88 -26.99 -3.37
CA GLY A 229 12.51 -27.09 -2.96
C GLY A 229 12.28 -26.57 -1.54
N PHE A 230 11.04 -26.68 -1.06
CA PHE A 230 10.67 -26.17 0.26
C PHE A 230 10.14 -27.28 1.16
N SER A 231 10.78 -27.46 2.31
CA SER A 231 10.30 -28.28 3.42
C SER A 231 10.20 -27.42 4.68
N LEU A 232 8.98 -27.30 5.22
CA LEU A 232 8.75 -26.56 6.46
C LEU A 232 9.51 -27.17 7.65
N GLN A 233 9.62 -28.50 7.68
CA GLN A 233 10.33 -29.24 8.72
C GLN A 233 11.83 -28.95 8.69
N GLU A 234 12.44 -28.99 7.52
CA GLU A 234 13.86 -28.70 7.34
C GLU A 234 14.20 -27.26 7.65
N ALA A 235 13.39 -26.31 7.15
CA ALA A 235 13.51 -24.89 7.48
C ALA A 235 13.45 -24.66 9.00
N ALA A 236 12.42 -25.17 9.65
CA ALA A 236 12.25 -25.02 11.09
C ALA A 236 13.41 -25.63 11.89
N LYS A 237 13.87 -26.83 11.51
CA LYS A 237 15.04 -27.50 12.13
C LYS A 237 16.30 -26.64 11.98
N ALA A 238 16.59 -26.16 10.79
CA ALA A 238 17.76 -25.31 10.51
C ALA A 238 17.75 -23.99 11.33
N LEU A 239 16.56 -23.50 11.65
CA LEU A 239 16.37 -22.25 12.41
C LEU A 239 16.25 -22.47 13.93
N ALA A 240 16.40 -23.70 14.42
CA ALA A 240 16.15 -24.07 15.81
C ALA A 240 14.75 -23.63 16.31
N ALA A 241 13.75 -23.79 15.47
CA ALA A 241 12.36 -23.44 15.75
C ALA A 241 11.42 -24.64 15.50
N SER A 242 10.22 -24.63 16.06
CA SER A 242 9.20 -25.60 15.64
C SER A 242 8.52 -25.18 14.32
N PRO A 243 8.02 -26.13 13.50
CA PRO A 243 7.25 -25.80 12.29
C PRO A 243 6.05 -24.86 12.61
N ARG A 244 5.35 -25.10 13.72
CA ARG A 244 4.25 -24.26 14.20
C ARG A 244 4.72 -22.84 14.54
N THR A 245 5.88 -22.69 15.15
CA THR A 245 6.45 -21.37 15.48
C THR A 245 6.79 -20.61 14.21
N LEU A 246 7.46 -21.24 13.25
CA LEU A 246 7.81 -20.63 11.98
C LEU A 246 6.57 -20.21 11.20
N GLN A 247 5.57 -21.12 11.10
CA GLN A 247 4.29 -20.83 10.43
C GLN A 247 3.62 -19.61 11.06
N ARG A 248 3.40 -19.60 12.38
CA ARG A 248 2.75 -18.52 13.11
C ARG A 248 3.48 -17.18 12.95
N ARG A 249 4.83 -17.19 12.97
CA ARG A 249 5.61 -15.96 12.83
C ARG A 249 5.55 -15.42 11.41
N CYS A 250 5.61 -16.27 10.37
CA CYS A 250 5.41 -15.84 9.00
C CYS A 250 4.04 -15.20 8.80
N GLU A 251 2.97 -15.82 9.31
CA GLU A 251 1.62 -15.28 9.21
C GLU A 251 1.49 -13.93 9.94
N ALA A 252 2.04 -13.83 11.16
CA ALA A 252 1.96 -12.60 11.94
C ALA A 252 2.74 -11.43 11.33
N VAL A 253 3.93 -11.69 10.78
CA VAL A 253 4.83 -10.65 10.25
C VAL A 253 4.57 -10.38 8.78
N LEU A 254 4.51 -11.44 7.97
CA LEU A 254 4.44 -11.35 6.51
C LEU A 254 3.01 -11.48 5.96
N GLY A 255 2.03 -11.86 6.81
CA GLY A 255 0.65 -12.10 6.37
C GLY A 255 0.47 -13.33 5.47
N LYS A 256 1.46 -14.23 5.41
CA LYS A 256 1.44 -15.39 4.52
C LYS A 256 2.21 -16.58 5.10
N SER A 257 1.96 -17.77 4.56
CA SER A 257 2.66 -18.99 4.98
C SER A 257 4.15 -18.96 4.59
N PRO A 258 5.02 -19.75 5.27
CA PRO A 258 6.42 -19.91 4.87
C PRO A 258 6.61 -20.35 3.42
N LEU A 259 5.78 -21.28 2.93
CA LEU A 259 5.80 -21.70 1.52
C LEU A 259 5.47 -20.56 0.57
N SER A 260 4.45 -19.77 0.89
CA SER A 260 4.06 -18.62 0.06
C SER A 260 5.18 -17.58 -0.01
N TYR A 261 5.85 -17.31 1.12
CA TYR A 261 7.00 -16.41 1.16
C TYR A 261 8.19 -16.96 0.37
N PHE A 262 8.47 -18.24 0.49
CA PHE A 262 9.53 -18.92 -0.29
C PHE A 262 9.26 -18.79 -1.80
N GLN A 263 8.01 -18.90 -2.24
CA GLN A 263 7.64 -18.67 -3.64
C GLN A 263 7.87 -17.22 -4.07
N ASP A 264 7.63 -16.23 -3.19
CA ASP A 264 7.91 -14.83 -3.49
C ASP A 264 9.41 -14.59 -3.71
N LEU A 265 10.27 -15.23 -2.92
CA LEU A 265 11.73 -15.18 -3.12
C LEU A 265 12.18 -15.82 -4.45
N ARG A 266 11.52 -16.91 -4.86
CA ARG A 266 11.74 -17.51 -6.19
C ARG A 266 11.34 -16.56 -7.31
N VAL A 267 10.21 -15.88 -7.17
CA VAL A 267 9.74 -14.86 -8.13
C VAL A 267 10.72 -13.71 -8.21
N GLU A 268 11.17 -13.17 -7.08
CA GLU A 268 12.17 -12.08 -7.02
C GLU A 268 13.48 -12.51 -7.72
N ARG A 269 13.98 -13.72 -7.43
CA ARG A 269 15.17 -14.23 -8.09
C ARG A 269 15.00 -14.43 -9.59
N ALA A 270 13.85 -14.97 -10.02
CA ALA A 270 13.52 -15.13 -11.43
C ALA A 270 13.45 -13.78 -12.16
N GLN A 271 12.84 -12.75 -11.54
CA GLN A 271 12.85 -11.40 -12.10
C GLN A 271 14.28 -10.85 -12.27
N ALA A 272 15.12 -10.98 -11.26
CA ALA A 272 16.51 -10.54 -11.33
C ALA A 272 17.28 -11.22 -12.48
N LEU A 273 17.05 -12.52 -12.70
CA LEU A 273 17.66 -13.28 -13.80
C LEU A 273 17.07 -12.89 -15.16
N LEU A 274 15.76 -12.65 -15.26
CA LEU A 274 15.10 -12.17 -16.49
C LEU A 274 15.65 -10.82 -16.92
N HIS A 275 15.97 -9.96 -15.95
CA HIS A 275 16.50 -8.63 -16.19
C HIS A 275 18.02 -8.63 -16.43
N GLY A 276 18.78 -9.37 -15.63
CA GLY A 276 20.24 -9.29 -15.61
C GLY A 276 20.97 -10.32 -16.48
N SER A 277 20.26 -11.21 -17.18
CA SER A 277 20.88 -12.26 -17.96
C SER A 277 20.17 -12.55 -19.28
N GLY A 278 20.91 -13.15 -20.24
CA GLY A 278 20.36 -13.68 -21.48
C GLY A 278 19.77 -15.09 -21.36
N MET A 279 19.64 -15.63 -20.15
CA MET A 279 19.14 -17.00 -19.91
C MET A 279 17.74 -17.19 -20.50
N ASP A 280 17.47 -18.37 -21.04
CA ASP A 280 16.11 -18.75 -21.42
C ASP A 280 15.26 -19.04 -20.17
N VAL A 281 13.92 -19.15 -20.37
CA VAL A 281 12.99 -19.27 -19.24
C VAL A 281 13.09 -20.64 -18.55
N ASP A 282 13.47 -21.68 -19.29
CA ASP A 282 13.63 -23.03 -18.73
C ASP A 282 14.90 -23.10 -17.86
N ALA A 283 15.99 -22.47 -18.29
CA ALA A 283 17.20 -22.33 -17.48
C ALA A 283 16.94 -21.51 -16.22
N ILE A 284 16.18 -20.42 -16.30
CA ILE A 284 15.76 -19.63 -15.13
C ILE A 284 14.89 -20.46 -14.19
N ALA A 285 13.93 -21.24 -14.74
CA ALA A 285 13.09 -22.12 -13.94
C ALA A 285 13.92 -23.11 -13.11
N ALA A 286 14.88 -23.79 -13.76
CA ALA A 286 15.80 -24.69 -13.07
C ALA A 286 16.62 -23.98 -11.97
N GLU A 287 17.09 -22.75 -12.25
CA GLU A 287 17.87 -21.94 -11.30
C GLU A 287 17.08 -21.55 -10.04
N VAL A 288 15.77 -21.41 -10.16
CA VAL A 288 14.88 -21.09 -9.03
C VAL A 288 14.08 -22.30 -8.52
N GLY A 289 14.44 -23.52 -8.94
CA GLY A 289 13.90 -24.77 -8.40
C GLY A 289 12.55 -25.19 -8.96
N TYR A 290 12.24 -24.86 -10.23
CA TYR A 290 11.10 -25.37 -10.97
C TYR A 290 11.56 -26.31 -12.07
N ALA A 291 10.74 -27.34 -12.35
CA ALA A 291 11.05 -28.35 -13.37
C ALA A 291 11.04 -27.81 -14.80
N ASP A 292 10.22 -26.78 -15.07
CA ASP A 292 10.00 -26.22 -16.40
C ASP A 292 9.62 -24.75 -16.38
N GLY A 293 9.82 -24.07 -17.51
CA GLY A 293 9.49 -22.67 -17.70
C GLY A 293 7.98 -22.40 -17.78
N ALA A 294 7.12 -23.38 -18.03
CA ALA A 294 5.67 -23.18 -18.07
C ALA A 294 5.14 -22.92 -16.65
N THR A 295 5.62 -23.71 -15.68
CA THR A 295 5.33 -23.51 -14.25
C THR A 295 5.80 -22.14 -13.77
N LEU A 296 7.02 -21.74 -14.14
CA LEU A 296 7.54 -20.41 -13.80
C LEU A 296 6.69 -19.29 -14.43
N ARG A 297 6.29 -19.38 -15.70
CA ARG A 297 5.43 -18.39 -16.36
C ARG A 297 4.09 -18.24 -15.65
N THR A 298 3.50 -19.35 -15.22
CA THR A 298 2.23 -19.35 -14.47
C THR A 298 2.40 -18.63 -13.13
N LEU A 299 3.45 -18.93 -12.39
CA LEU A 299 3.74 -18.28 -11.11
C LEU A 299 3.99 -16.77 -11.26
N LEU A 300 4.77 -16.37 -12.24
CA LEU A 300 5.04 -14.94 -12.52
C LEU A 300 3.73 -14.19 -12.81
N ARG A 301 2.84 -14.77 -13.63
CA ARG A 301 1.51 -14.17 -13.89
C ARG A 301 0.65 -14.07 -12.64
N GLN A 302 0.62 -15.11 -11.83
CA GLN A 302 -0.18 -15.12 -10.60
C GLN A 302 0.31 -14.09 -9.58
N ARG A 303 1.64 -13.96 -9.42
CA ARG A 303 2.25 -13.12 -8.40
C ARG A 303 2.39 -11.67 -8.82
N LEU A 304 2.68 -11.42 -10.10
CA LEU A 304 3.03 -10.10 -10.61
C LEU A 304 1.97 -9.51 -11.56
N GLY A 305 1.01 -10.33 -12.02
CA GLY A 305 0.05 -9.93 -13.05
C GLY A 305 0.67 -9.71 -14.44
N ARG A 306 1.95 -10.08 -14.66
CA ARG A 306 2.74 -9.76 -15.85
C ARG A 306 3.39 -11.00 -16.45
N GLY A 307 3.53 -11.00 -17.77
CA GLY A 307 4.20 -12.06 -18.51
C GLY A 307 5.71 -11.85 -18.62
N VAL A 308 6.44 -12.91 -19.00
CA VAL A 308 7.90 -12.87 -19.19
C VAL A 308 8.34 -11.81 -20.20
N ARG A 309 7.54 -11.59 -21.28
CA ARG A 309 7.86 -10.55 -22.30
C ARG A 309 7.81 -9.15 -21.69
N ASP A 310 6.78 -8.87 -20.87
CA ASP A 310 6.60 -7.58 -20.24
C ASP A 310 7.73 -7.31 -19.23
N LEU A 311 8.09 -8.34 -18.44
CA LEU A 311 9.19 -8.24 -17.48
C LEU A 311 10.55 -8.03 -18.15
N ARG A 312 10.79 -8.58 -19.35
CA ARG A 312 12.02 -8.32 -20.12
C ARG A 312 12.03 -6.98 -20.81
N ALA A 313 10.87 -6.39 -21.11
CA ALA A 313 10.77 -5.11 -21.81
C ALA A 313 11.09 -3.90 -20.89
N ASP A 314 10.96 -4.03 -19.59
CA ASP A 314 11.21 -2.96 -18.60
C ASP A 314 12.66 -2.42 -18.60
N LEU A 315 13.57 -3.01 -19.35
CA LEU A 315 14.99 -2.62 -19.43
C LEU A 315 15.42 -2.08 -20.82
N ARG A 316 14.48 -1.90 -21.73
CA ARG A 316 14.74 -1.26 -23.00
C ARG A 316 14.12 0.13 -23.05
#